data_2f25024ad3f598167d9b98381e7fd1ad
#
_entry.id   2f25024ad3f598167d9b98381e7fd1ad
#
_cell.length_a   1.000
_cell.length_b   1.000
_cell.length_c   1.000
_cell.angle_alpha   90.00
_cell.angle_beta   90.00
_cell.angle_gamma   90.00
#
_symmetry.space_group_name_H-M   'P 1'
#
loop_
_entity.id
_entity.type
_entity.pdbx_description
1 polymer ?
#
loop_
_entity_poly.entity_id
_entity_poly.type
_entity_poly.pdbx_seq_one_letter_code
_entity_poly.pdbx_strand_id
1 'polypeptide(L)'
;FPDYDNTELDTVVVLDTLVAEAPALTQEQNTKLFQSVMEDYTDIPRKADRIKQLREDQYFNAMQIKFGYAVTCHKAQGGQWAHIYLDQGYMTDEMLTTDYIHWLYTAFTRATEHLYLVNWNKKQIAE
;
A
#
# COMPACT_ATOMS: atom_id res chain seq x y z
N PHE A 1 -14.57 3.84 -8.14
CA PHE A 1 -13.64 3.23 -9.13
C PHE A 1 -13.99 3.74 -10.53
N PRO A 2 -13.55 4.97 -10.93
CA PRO A 2 -13.90 5.54 -12.23
C PRO A 2 -13.36 4.71 -13.41
N ASP A 3 -12.27 3.96 -13.20
CA ASP A 3 -11.66 3.10 -14.23
C ASP A 3 -12.38 1.74 -14.37
N TYR A 4 -13.35 1.45 -13.51
CA TYR A 4 -14.11 0.20 -13.48
C TYR A 4 -15.61 0.49 -13.37
N ASP A 5 -16.24 0.90 -14.45
CA ASP A 5 -17.69 1.11 -14.59
C ASP A 5 -18.34 2.00 -13.51
N ASN A 6 -17.56 2.93 -12.92
CA ASN A 6 -17.99 3.78 -11.80
C ASN A 6 -18.57 2.99 -10.60
N THR A 7 -18.09 1.78 -10.37
CA THR A 7 -18.53 0.98 -9.23
C THR A 7 -18.28 1.74 -7.92
N GLU A 8 -19.31 1.91 -7.13
CA GLU A 8 -19.27 2.48 -5.78
C GLU A 8 -19.28 1.35 -4.75
N LEU A 9 -18.47 1.47 -3.72
CA LEU A 9 -18.38 0.52 -2.63
C LEU A 9 -18.37 1.26 -1.30
N ASP A 10 -19.39 1.03 -0.49
CA ASP A 10 -19.45 1.51 0.88
C ASP A 10 -18.69 0.54 1.81
N THR A 11 -17.74 1.06 2.55
CA THR A 11 -16.93 0.26 3.48
C THR A 11 -16.49 1.05 4.70
N VAL A 12 -16.19 0.34 5.78
CA VAL A 12 -15.58 0.93 6.97
C VAL A 12 -14.07 1.02 6.80
N VAL A 13 -13.48 2.15 7.18
CA VAL A 13 -12.03 2.40 7.06
C VAL A 13 -11.41 2.82 8.39
N VAL A 14 -10.15 2.46 8.60
CA VAL A 14 -9.35 2.88 9.76
C VAL A 14 -8.72 4.23 9.44
N LEU A 15 -9.14 5.30 10.12
CA LEU A 15 -8.62 6.65 9.89
C LEU A 15 -7.17 6.83 10.36
N ASP A 16 -6.76 6.14 11.43
CA ASP A 16 -5.40 6.24 11.98
C ASP A 16 -4.33 5.87 10.98
N THR A 17 -4.65 5.02 10.00
CA THR A 17 -3.71 4.65 8.93
C THR A 17 -3.40 5.78 7.96
N LEU A 18 -4.28 6.76 7.81
CA LEU A 18 -4.04 7.92 6.94
C LEU A 18 -2.87 8.78 7.41
N VAL A 19 -2.71 8.93 8.72
CA VAL A 19 -1.67 9.77 9.34
C VAL A 19 -0.46 8.99 9.83
N ALA A 20 -0.55 7.65 9.90
CA ALA A 20 0.55 6.81 10.34
C ALA A 20 1.72 6.84 9.34
N GLU A 21 2.96 6.88 9.81
CA GLU A 21 4.14 6.77 8.94
C GLU A 21 4.30 5.34 8.37
N ALA A 22 3.96 4.33 9.17
CA ALA A 22 4.02 2.93 8.75
C ALA A 22 3.02 2.60 7.64
N PRO A 23 3.30 1.64 6.75
CA PRO A 23 2.42 1.25 5.65
C PRO A 23 1.10 0.61 6.10
N ALA A 24 1.02 0.14 7.34
CA ALA A 24 -0.16 -0.45 7.97
C ALA A 24 -0.14 -0.15 9.48
N LEU A 25 -1.17 -0.56 10.21
CA LEU A 25 -1.19 -0.48 11.66
C LEU A 25 0.00 -1.26 12.25
N THR A 26 0.67 -0.66 13.25
CA THR A 26 1.70 -1.33 14.01
C THR A 26 1.12 -2.48 14.84
N GLN A 27 1.96 -3.38 15.33
CA GLN A 27 1.51 -4.48 16.19
C GLN A 27 0.81 -3.97 17.45
N GLU A 28 1.30 -2.86 18.03
CA GLU A 28 0.69 -2.23 19.20
C GLU A 28 -0.70 -1.68 18.88
N GLN A 29 -0.85 -0.97 17.75
CA GLN A 29 -2.13 -0.44 17.29
C GLN A 29 -3.12 -1.56 16.98
N ASN A 30 -2.69 -2.63 16.32
CA ASN A 30 -3.52 -3.81 16.08
C ASN A 30 -3.97 -4.47 17.40
N THR A 31 -3.09 -4.54 18.41
CA THR A 31 -3.45 -5.08 19.73
C THR A 31 -4.48 -4.19 20.43
N LYS A 32 -4.34 -2.87 20.36
CA LYS A 32 -5.32 -1.92 20.90
C LYS A 32 -6.67 -2.06 20.22
N LEU A 33 -6.67 -2.12 18.87
CA LEU A 33 -7.90 -2.34 18.09
C LEU A 33 -8.59 -3.65 18.50
N PHE A 34 -7.82 -4.75 18.59
CA PHE A 34 -8.34 -6.04 19.05
C PHE A 34 -8.97 -5.95 20.44
N GLN A 35 -8.31 -5.28 21.39
CA GLN A 35 -8.82 -5.13 22.75
C GLN A 35 -10.10 -4.29 22.76
N SER A 36 -10.11 -3.17 22.07
CA SER A 36 -11.26 -2.28 22.00
C SER A 36 -12.49 -3.00 21.42
N VAL A 37 -12.34 -3.70 20.30
CA VAL A 37 -13.46 -4.43 19.71
C VAL A 37 -13.88 -5.63 20.57
N MET A 38 -12.95 -6.28 21.29
CA MET A 38 -13.29 -7.36 22.23
C MET A 38 -14.12 -6.88 23.43
N GLU A 39 -13.99 -5.61 23.82
CA GLU A 39 -14.78 -5.02 24.92
C GLU A 39 -16.25 -4.88 24.52
N ASP A 40 -16.57 -4.69 23.25
CA ASP A 40 -17.95 -4.62 22.73
C ASP A 40 -18.68 -5.98 22.84
N TYR A 41 -17.93 -7.08 22.96
CA TYR A 41 -18.48 -8.46 23.04
C TYR A 41 -18.44 -9.06 24.43
N THR A 42 -18.46 -8.23 25.50
CA THR A 42 -18.43 -8.72 26.90
C THR A 42 -19.65 -9.56 27.26
N ASP A 43 -20.79 -9.33 26.59
CA ASP A 43 -22.03 -10.07 26.81
C ASP A 43 -21.96 -11.55 26.40
N ILE A 44 -20.96 -11.93 25.60
CA ILE A 44 -20.75 -13.30 25.18
C ILE A 44 -19.87 -14.02 26.21
N PRO A 45 -20.38 -15.05 26.93
CA PRO A 45 -19.65 -15.67 28.05
C PRO A 45 -18.36 -16.38 27.62
N ARG A 46 -18.40 -17.05 26.44
CA ARG A 46 -17.28 -17.88 25.98
C ARG A 46 -16.30 -17.06 25.13
N LYS A 47 -15.01 -17.06 25.51
CA LYS A 47 -13.95 -16.37 24.77
C LYS A 47 -13.84 -16.84 23.30
N ALA A 48 -14.06 -18.13 23.03
CA ALA A 48 -14.00 -18.65 21.67
C ALA A 48 -15.10 -18.06 20.78
N ASP A 49 -16.29 -17.85 21.31
CA ASP A 49 -17.41 -17.27 20.59
C ASP A 49 -17.20 -15.76 20.35
N ARG A 50 -16.58 -15.05 21.32
CA ARG A 50 -16.15 -13.65 21.13
C ARG A 50 -15.16 -13.51 19.98
N ILE A 51 -14.16 -14.38 19.91
CA ILE A 51 -13.16 -14.36 18.83
C ILE A 51 -13.81 -14.65 17.48
N LYS A 52 -14.83 -15.51 17.44
CA LYS A 52 -15.57 -15.77 16.21
C LYS A 52 -16.34 -14.54 15.75
N GLN A 53 -17.06 -13.87 16.63
CA GLN A 53 -17.78 -12.63 16.33
C GLN A 53 -16.81 -11.52 15.88
N LEU A 54 -15.69 -11.37 16.57
CA LEU A 54 -14.66 -10.38 16.21
C LEU A 54 -14.11 -10.60 14.80
N ARG A 55 -13.95 -11.84 14.35
CA ARG A 55 -13.49 -12.11 12.98
C ARG A 55 -14.50 -11.71 11.90
N GLU A 56 -15.77 -11.62 12.25
CA GLU A 56 -16.86 -11.20 11.38
C GLU A 56 -17.22 -9.71 11.56
N ASP A 57 -16.60 -9.04 12.55
CA ASP A 57 -16.86 -7.66 12.90
C ASP A 57 -16.34 -6.69 11.81
N GLN A 58 -17.19 -5.75 11.39
CA GLN A 58 -16.86 -4.79 10.34
C GLN A 58 -15.78 -3.78 10.74
N TYR A 59 -15.70 -3.42 12.02
CA TYR A 59 -14.70 -2.46 12.52
C TYR A 59 -13.34 -3.12 12.71
N PHE A 60 -13.32 -4.38 13.17
CA PHE A 60 -12.08 -5.15 13.24
C PHE A 60 -11.50 -5.43 11.86
N ASN A 61 -12.37 -5.67 10.86
CA ASN A 61 -11.98 -5.88 9.46
C ASN A 61 -11.98 -4.60 8.62
N ALA A 62 -12.05 -3.42 9.27
CA ALA A 62 -12.04 -2.15 8.57
C ALA A 62 -10.82 -1.99 7.66
N MET A 63 -11.04 -1.47 6.47
CA MET A 63 -9.99 -1.33 5.46
C MET A 63 -8.95 -0.30 5.91
N GLN A 64 -7.68 -0.70 5.84
CA GLN A 64 -6.56 0.20 6.09
C GLN A 64 -6.20 0.93 4.80
N ILE A 65 -6.46 2.24 4.78
CA ILE A 65 -6.21 3.09 3.61
C ILE A 65 -5.10 4.10 3.87
N LYS A 66 -4.40 4.48 2.82
CA LYS A 66 -3.39 5.55 2.82
C LYS A 66 -3.52 6.40 1.58
N PHE A 67 -3.05 7.64 1.67
CA PHE A 67 -2.88 8.47 0.49
C PHE A 67 -1.82 7.86 -0.43
N GLY A 68 -2.17 7.71 -1.71
CA GLY A 68 -1.32 7.11 -2.73
C GLY A 68 -0.56 8.14 -3.56
N TYR A 69 0.14 9.10 -2.90
CA TYR A 69 0.93 10.12 -3.62
C TYR A 69 2.15 9.54 -4.34
N ALA A 70 2.72 8.50 -3.79
CA ALA A 70 3.80 7.73 -4.38
C ALA A 70 3.75 6.28 -3.89
N VAL A 71 4.19 5.36 -4.73
CA VAL A 71 4.26 3.93 -4.40
C VAL A 71 5.63 3.38 -4.79
N THR A 72 6.10 2.37 -4.09
CA THR A 72 7.33 1.68 -4.51
C THR A 72 7.06 0.89 -5.80
N CYS A 73 8.11 0.71 -6.61
CA CYS A 73 8.04 -0.06 -7.85
C CYS A 73 7.40 -1.45 -7.63
N HIS A 74 7.75 -2.15 -6.55
CA HIS A 74 7.18 -3.47 -6.22
C HIS A 74 5.67 -3.41 -5.96
N LYS A 75 5.18 -2.36 -5.30
CA LYS A 75 3.74 -2.19 -5.05
C LYS A 75 2.97 -1.75 -6.30
N ALA A 76 3.67 -1.18 -7.28
CA ALA A 76 3.10 -0.80 -8.57
C ALA A 76 2.96 -1.97 -9.55
N GLN A 77 3.46 -3.17 -9.21
CA GLN A 77 3.33 -4.36 -10.07
C GLN A 77 1.86 -4.68 -10.34
N GLY A 78 1.55 -4.94 -11.59
CA GLY A 78 0.19 -5.22 -12.07
C GLY A 78 -0.62 -3.96 -12.45
N GLY A 79 -0.24 -2.76 -11.97
CA GLY A 79 -0.84 -1.50 -12.39
C GLY A 79 -0.16 -0.91 -13.63
N GLN A 80 -0.87 -0.08 -14.38
CA GLN A 80 -0.35 0.75 -15.48
C GLN A 80 -1.01 2.12 -15.45
N TRP A 81 -0.26 3.16 -15.83
CA TRP A 81 -0.73 4.54 -15.84
C TRP A 81 -0.23 5.27 -17.07
N ALA A 82 -1.00 6.20 -17.58
CA ALA A 82 -0.64 7.00 -18.76
C ALA A 82 0.67 7.75 -18.53
N HIS A 83 0.84 8.36 -17.37
CA HIS A 83 1.99 9.17 -17.01
C HIS A 83 2.61 8.68 -15.70
N ILE A 84 3.92 8.42 -15.72
CA ILE A 84 4.69 8.01 -14.53
C ILE A 84 5.88 8.92 -14.32
N TYR A 85 6.07 9.38 -13.10
CA TYR A 85 7.28 10.01 -12.61
C TYR A 85 8.07 8.97 -11.81
N LEU A 86 9.18 8.50 -12.37
CA LEU A 86 10.02 7.50 -11.74
C LEU A 86 11.22 8.16 -11.09
N ASP A 87 11.26 8.13 -9.76
CA ASP A 87 12.40 8.60 -8.98
C ASP A 87 13.39 7.45 -8.76
N GLN A 88 14.62 7.61 -9.26
CA GLN A 88 15.68 6.63 -9.06
C GLN A 88 16.16 6.58 -7.61
N GLY A 89 16.04 7.70 -6.88
CA GLY A 89 16.58 7.84 -5.54
C GLY A 89 18.12 7.84 -5.52
N TYR A 90 18.67 7.45 -4.37
CA TYR A 90 20.12 7.34 -4.20
C TYR A 90 20.63 6.03 -4.81
N MET A 91 21.54 6.14 -5.77
CA MET A 91 22.15 5.00 -6.47
C MET A 91 23.68 5.12 -6.50
N THR A 92 24.36 4.02 -6.18
CA THR A 92 25.81 3.86 -6.37
C THR A 92 26.09 2.88 -7.51
N ASP A 93 27.31 2.91 -8.03
CA ASP A 93 27.72 2.01 -9.12
C ASP A 93 27.64 0.52 -8.68
N GLU A 94 27.82 0.23 -7.39
CA GLU A 94 27.71 -1.13 -6.82
C GLU A 94 26.27 -1.67 -6.80
N MET A 95 25.28 -0.79 -6.86
CA MET A 95 23.85 -1.17 -6.92
C MET A 95 23.40 -1.54 -8.33
N LEU A 96 24.24 -1.37 -9.35
CA LEU A 96 23.95 -1.72 -10.74
C LEU A 96 24.07 -3.25 -10.96
N THR A 97 23.14 -3.99 -10.37
CA THR A 97 23.06 -5.44 -10.40
C THR A 97 21.98 -5.93 -11.38
N THR A 98 21.90 -7.24 -11.56
CA THR A 98 20.78 -7.85 -12.31
C THR A 98 19.41 -7.50 -11.71
N ASP A 99 19.32 -7.40 -10.39
CA ASP A 99 18.08 -7.02 -9.71
C ASP A 99 17.68 -5.58 -10.04
N TYR A 100 18.67 -4.69 -10.22
CA TYR A 100 18.38 -3.33 -10.68
C TYR A 100 17.80 -3.31 -12.10
N ILE A 101 18.27 -4.18 -13.00
CA ILE A 101 17.70 -4.32 -14.35
C ILE A 101 16.25 -4.82 -14.29
N HIS A 102 15.95 -5.77 -13.42
CA HIS A 102 14.59 -6.25 -13.20
C HIS A 102 13.69 -5.15 -12.63
N TRP A 103 14.23 -4.35 -11.72
CA TRP A 103 13.54 -3.18 -11.17
C TRP A 103 13.23 -2.14 -12.25
N LEU A 104 14.22 -1.80 -13.10
CA LEU A 104 14.04 -0.89 -14.24
C LEU A 104 12.94 -1.39 -15.18
N TYR A 105 13.01 -2.65 -15.59
CA TYR A 105 12.01 -3.24 -16.46
C TYR A 105 10.60 -3.13 -15.84
N THR A 106 10.47 -3.49 -14.58
CA THR A 106 9.19 -3.40 -13.87
C THR A 106 8.70 -1.96 -13.82
N ALA A 107 9.56 -1.01 -13.50
CA ALA A 107 9.21 0.41 -13.39
C ALA A 107 8.80 1.00 -14.74
N PHE A 108 9.59 0.76 -15.79
CA PHE A 108 9.35 1.34 -17.13
C PHE A 108 8.05 0.82 -17.75
N THR A 109 7.77 -0.47 -17.57
CA THR A 109 6.56 -1.10 -18.12
C THR A 109 5.27 -0.69 -17.41
N ARG A 110 5.35 0.17 -16.38
CA ARG A 110 4.16 0.75 -15.74
C ARG A 110 3.58 1.93 -16.52
N ALA A 111 4.41 2.64 -17.32
CA ALA A 111 3.95 3.74 -18.15
C ALA A 111 3.34 3.21 -19.45
N THR A 112 2.16 3.73 -19.83
CA THR A 112 1.52 3.42 -21.12
C THR A 112 1.71 4.51 -22.17
N GLU A 113 1.98 5.76 -21.75
CA GLU A 113 2.19 6.90 -22.65
C GLU A 113 3.50 7.61 -22.38
N HIS A 114 3.70 8.13 -21.17
CA HIS A 114 4.88 8.95 -20.85
C HIS A 114 5.55 8.50 -19.55
N LEU A 115 6.88 8.40 -19.61
CA LEU A 115 7.75 8.12 -18.47
C LEU A 115 8.67 9.31 -18.24
N TYR A 116 8.62 9.88 -17.05
CA TYR A 116 9.47 10.99 -16.62
C TYR A 116 10.47 10.48 -15.58
N LEU A 117 11.77 10.65 -15.88
CA LEU A 117 12.85 10.23 -14.99
C LEU A 117 13.21 11.37 -14.05
N VAL A 118 13.16 11.11 -12.75
CA VAL A 118 13.46 12.08 -11.69
C VAL A 118 14.72 11.64 -10.94
N ASN A 119 15.61 12.57 -10.63
CA ASN A 119 16.88 12.32 -9.94
C ASN A 119 17.75 11.24 -10.63
N TRP A 120 17.67 11.16 -11.97
CA TRP A 120 18.36 10.12 -12.73
C TRP A 120 19.84 10.40 -12.86
N ASN A 121 20.67 9.36 -12.70
CA ASN A 121 22.11 9.48 -12.89
C ASN A 121 22.43 9.75 -14.36
N LYS A 122 23.07 10.88 -14.65
CA LYS A 122 23.43 11.32 -16.01
C LYS A 122 24.30 10.29 -16.76
N LYS A 123 25.11 9.50 -16.06
CA LYS A 123 25.91 8.44 -16.66
C LYS A 123 25.09 7.31 -17.28
N GLN A 124 23.82 7.17 -16.91
CA GLN A 124 22.91 6.15 -17.39
C GLN A 124 21.98 6.65 -18.51
N ILE A 125 22.14 7.90 -18.92
CA ILE A 125 21.37 8.51 -20.02
C ILE A 125 22.34 8.61 -21.20
N ALA A 126 21.99 7.96 -22.33
CA ALA A 126 22.71 8.15 -23.57
C ALA A 126 22.44 9.59 -24.08
N GLU A 127 23.49 10.25 -24.61
CA GLU A 127 23.38 11.51 -25.33
C GLU A 127 22.75 11.31 -26.70
#